data_8488ce09f5bf38c31bcec84cd154aeb4
#
_entry.id   8488ce09f5bf38c31bcec84cd154aeb4
#
_cell.length_a   1.000
_cell.length_b   1.000
_cell.length_c   1.000
_cell.angle_alpha   90.00
_cell.angle_beta   90.00
_cell.angle_gamma   90.00
#
_symmetry.space_group_name_H-M   'P 1'
#
loop_
_entity.id
_entity.type
_entity.pdbx_description
1 polymer ?
#
loop_
_entity_poly.entity_id
_entity_poly.type
_entity_poly.pdbx_seq_one_letter_code
_entity_poly.pdbx_strand_id
1 'polypeptide(L)'
;LGGTDQKFNLLMGRGLQEHHGQKPQVVLTMPLLEGLDGVNKMSKSLGNYIGISEPAIDIVTKAMKIGDELTWRWIELLSFDISVAEAAKLRAEVEAGALNPREVKLRLARELATRFHDAAAAEQAIAGWHAVVTGQGDTSTLPLQDVAVPAEGLRIAALLTAAGITPSNSEANRKLKERAVKVEGVVVEDPNATFAPGFEGVLQVGKRNFARVRLVAG
;
A
#
# COMPACT_ATOMS: atom_id res chain seq x y z
N LEU A 1 -8.54 -1.82 28.69
CA LEU A 1 -7.80 -1.26 27.56
C LEU A 1 -8.76 -0.90 26.44
N GLY A 2 -8.58 0.25 25.78
CA GLY A 2 -9.38 0.66 24.62
C GLY A 2 -8.80 1.87 23.91
N GLY A 3 -9.41 2.26 22.80
CA GLY A 3 -9.13 3.54 22.17
C GLY A 3 -9.72 4.70 22.98
N THR A 4 -9.25 5.91 22.73
CA THR A 4 -9.78 7.12 23.40
C THR A 4 -11.26 7.33 23.14
N ASP A 5 -11.80 6.85 22.03
CA ASP A 5 -13.23 6.82 21.70
C ASP A 5 -14.06 5.93 22.62
N GLN A 6 -13.45 4.95 23.29
CA GLN A 6 -14.09 4.03 24.22
C GLN A 6 -14.04 4.49 25.68
N LYS A 7 -13.42 5.64 25.98
CA LYS A 7 -13.21 6.12 27.35
C LYS A 7 -14.51 6.19 28.16
N PHE A 8 -15.57 6.72 27.57
CA PHE A 8 -16.89 6.81 28.25
C PHE A 8 -17.41 5.43 28.61
N ASN A 9 -17.41 4.48 27.69
CA ASN A 9 -17.91 3.12 27.94
C ASN A 9 -17.08 2.39 29.00
N LEU A 10 -15.76 2.58 29.00
CA LEU A 10 -14.87 2.01 30.03
C LEU A 10 -15.15 2.60 31.41
N LEU A 11 -15.43 3.90 31.53
CA LEU A 11 -15.80 4.55 32.80
C LEU A 11 -17.17 4.12 33.30
N MET A 12 -18.13 3.91 32.38
CA MET A 12 -19.44 3.34 32.78
C MET A 12 -19.27 1.92 33.34
N GLY A 13 -18.40 1.10 32.78
CA GLY A 13 -18.08 -0.23 33.31
C GLY A 13 -17.53 -0.17 34.74
N ARG A 14 -16.69 0.83 35.06
CA ARG A 14 -16.21 1.06 36.44
C ARG A 14 -17.35 1.40 37.42
N GLY A 15 -18.27 2.29 37.02
CA GLY A 15 -19.43 2.64 37.83
C GLY A 15 -20.33 1.43 38.11
N LEU A 16 -20.52 0.56 37.12
CA LEU A 16 -21.25 -0.69 37.30
C LEU A 16 -20.55 -1.64 38.30
N GLN A 17 -19.24 -1.77 38.24
CA GLN A 17 -18.47 -2.58 39.18
C GLN A 17 -18.64 -2.07 40.63
N GLU A 18 -18.53 -0.74 40.83
CA GLU A 18 -18.77 -0.13 42.16
C GLU A 18 -20.19 -0.42 42.67
N HIS A 19 -21.20 -0.23 41.82
CA HIS A 19 -22.60 -0.50 42.15
C HIS A 19 -22.83 -1.95 42.59
N HIS A 20 -22.11 -2.90 42.00
CA HIS A 20 -22.17 -4.33 42.32
C HIS A 20 -21.15 -4.75 43.41
N GLY A 21 -20.54 -3.82 44.12
CA GLY A 21 -19.60 -4.10 45.20
C GLY A 21 -18.26 -4.70 44.72
N GLN A 22 -17.95 -4.57 43.44
CA GLN A 22 -16.68 -5.03 42.86
C GLN A 22 -15.65 -3.90 42.88
N LYS A 23 -14.37 -4.25 43.01
CA LYS A 23 -13.28 -3.28 42.89
C LYS A 23 -13.20 -2.76 41.45
N PRO A 24 -13.33 -1.43 41.24
CA PRO A 24 -13.23 -0.84 39.89
C PRO A 24 -11.87 -1.10 39.27
N GLN A 25 -11.87 -1.57 38.02
CA GLN A 25 -10.65 -1.82 37.25
C GLN A 25 -9.97 -0.52 36.82
N VAL A 26 -8.67 -0.58 36.57
CA VAL A 26 -7.93 0.52 35.96
C VAL A 26 -8.32 0.64 34.48
N VAL A 27 -8.51 1.86 34.02
CA VAL A 27 -8.78 2.17 32.62
C VAL A 27 -7.53 2.76 31.97
N LEU A 28 -7.07 2.14 30.88
CA LEU A 28 -6.00 2.64 30.05
C LEU A 28 -6.55 2.85 28.63
N THR A 29 -6.39 4.06 28.10
CA THR A 29 -6.79 4.37 26.72
C THR A 29 -5.59 4.76 25.89
N MET A 30 -5.56 4.27 24.65
CA MET A 30 -4.56 4.60 23.65
C MET A 30 -5.14 5.59 22.62
N PRO A 31 -4.32 6.47 22.04
CA PRO A 31 -4.72 7.28 20.90
C PRO A 31 -5.26 6.40 19.76
N LEU A 32 -6.18 6.95 18.99
CA LEU A 32 -6.65 6.30 17.76
C LEU A 32 -5.57 6.40 16.68
N LEU A 33 -5.44 5.33 15.93
CA LEU A 33 -4.61 5.29 14.73
C LEU A 33 -5.45 5.77 13.55
N GLU A 34 -5.01 6.85 12.92
CA GLU A 34 -5.60 7.36 11.68
C GLU A 34 -5.26 6.43 10.52
N GLY A 35 -6.24 6.23 9.62
CA GLY A 35 -6.06 5.43 8.41
C GLY A 35 -5.29 6.17 7.32
N LEU A 36 -5.21 5.55 6.13
CA LEU A 36 -4.48 6.06 4.96
C LEU A 36 -4.94 7.46 4.51
N ASP A 37 -6.17 7.85 4.85
CA ASP A 37 -6.74 9.16 4.58
C ASP A 37 -6.22 10.27 5.53
N GLY A 38 -5.55 9.90 6.62
CA GLY A 38 -5.00 10.83 7.61
C GLY A 38 -6.04 11.59 8.44
N VAL A 39 -7.30 11.22 8.37
CA VAL A 39 -8.43 11.92 9.03
C VAL A 39 -9.25 10.96 9.88
N ASN A 40 -9.76 9.89 9.27
CA ASN A 40 -10.61 8.93 9.96
C ASN A 40 -9.76 7.85 10.64
N LYS A 41 -10.29 7.29 11.74
CA LYS A 41 -9.64 6.14 12.34
C LYS A 41 -9.50 5.01 11.34
N MET A 42 -8.39 4.28 11.40
CA MET A 42 -8.14 3.11 10.55
C MET A 42 -9.24 2.07 10.73
N SER A 43 -9.88 1.66 9.65
CA SER A 43 -11.01 0.74 9.69
C SER A 43 -11.15 -0.05 8.40
N LYS A 44 -11.50 -1.34 8.52
CA LYS A 44 -11.83 -2.19 7.39
C LYS A 44 -13.05 -1.68 6.62
N SER A 45 -14.07 -1.20 7.33
CA SER A 45 -15.31 -0.69 6.72
C SER A 45 -15.12 0.58 5.89
N LEU A 46 -14.08 1.38 6.21
CA LEU A 46 -13.73 2.58 5.45
C LEU A 46 -12.71 2.31 4.34
N GLY A 47 -12.13 1.11 4.27
CA GLY A 47 -11.12 0.78 3.29
C GLY A 47 -9.80 1.55 3.44
N ASN A 48 -9.61 2.31 4.53
CA ASN A 48 -8.46 3.17 4.80
C ASN A 48 -7.38 2.49 5.65
N TYR A 49 -7.24 1.18 5.55
CA TYR A 49 -6.39 0.38 6.41
C TYR A 49 -5.23 -0.31 5.67
N ILE A 50 -4.22 -0.71 6.43
CA ILE A 50 -3.22 -1.71 6.04
C ILE A 50 -3.52 -2.98 6.82
N GLY A 51 -3.77 -4.08 6.11
CA GLY A 51 -3.95 -5.40 6.72
C GLY A 51 -2.61 -6.04 7.07
N ILE A 52 -2.49 -6.58 8.28
CA ILE A 52 -1.26 -7.27 8.72
C ILE A 52 -0.97 -8.56 7.94
N SER A 53 -1.98 -9.14 7.28
CA SER A 53 -1.87 -10.31 6.42
C SER A 53 -1.78 -9.97 4.93
N GLU A 54 -1.75 -8.71 4.57
CA GLU A 54 -1.53 -8.30 3.18
C GLU A 54 -0.09 -8.61 2.75
N PRO A 55 0.17 -8.84 1.45
CA PRO A 55 1.52 -9.00 0.93
C PRO A 55 2.43 -7.82 1.34
N ALA A 56 3.71 -8.09 1.61
CA ALA A 56 4.67 -7.07 2.03
C ALA A 56 4.75 -5.88 1.07
N ILE A 57 4.61 -6.12 -0.24
CA ILE A 57 4.59 -5.07 -1.26
C ILE A 57 3.38 -4.12 -1.11
N ASP A 58 2.23 -4.63 -0.69
CA ASP A 58 1.03 -3.81 -0.47
C ASP A 58 1.18 -2.96 0.79
N ILE A 59 1.76 -3.52 1.87
CA ILE A 59 2.10 -2.79 3.10
C ILE A 59 3.04 -1.63 2.76
N VAL A 60 4.15 -1.90 2.05
CA VAL A 60 5.12 -0.88 1.63
C VAL A 60 4.44 0.17 0.74
N THR A 61 3.70 -0.26 -0.28
CA THR A 61 3.05 0.66 -1.23
C THR A 61 2.05 1.58 -0.55
N LYS A 62 1.25 1.07 0.39
CA LYS A 62 0.28 1.86 1.15
C LYS A 62 0.98 2.82 2.11
N ALA A 63 2.00 2.35 2.85
CA ALA A 63 2.78 3.18 3.76
C ALA A 63 3.50 4.33 3.02
N MET A 64 3.99 4.09 1.81
CA MET A 64 4.65 5.12 1.00
C MET A 64 3.68 6.18 0.42
N LYS A 65 2.37 5.93 0.43
CA LYS A 65 1.35 6.87 -0.07
C LYS A 65 0.83 7.84 0.99
N ILE A 66 1.05 7.59 2.27
CA ILE A 66 0.56 8.48 3.34
C ILE A 66 1.20 9.86 3.29
N GLY A 67 0.52 10.88 3.82
CA GLY A 67 1.06 12.23 3.93
C GLY A 67 2.21 12.34 4.96
N ASP A 68 3.00 13.40 4.90
CA ASP A 68 4.17 13.55 5.76
C ASP A 68 3.77 13.68 7.25
N GLU A 69 2.74 14.46 7.56
CA GLU A 69 2.25 14.57 8.95
C GLU A 69 1.74 13.24 9.49
N LEU A 70 1.04 12.46 8.68
CA LEU A 70 0.58 11.14 9.07
C LEU A 70 1.76 10.16 9.29
N THR A 71 2.86 10.36 8.56
CA THR A 71 4.08 9.58 8.76
C THR A 71 4.63 9.75 10.16
N TRP A 72 4.72 11.00 10.65
CA TRP A 72 5.17 11.29 12.02
C TRP A 72 4.23 10.70 13.07
N ARG A 73 2.93 10.81 12.82
CA ARG A 73 1.91 10.22 13.69
C ARG A 73 2.02 8.70 13.76
N TRP A 74 2.25 8.04 12.64
CA TRP A 74 2.43 6.60 12.62
C TRP A 74 3.77 6.17 13.25
N ILE A 75 4.84 6.93 13.09
CA ILE A 75 6.10 6.68 13.80
C ILE A 75 5.86 6.72 15.31
N GLU A 76 5.17 7.74 15.82
CA GLU A 76 4.86 7.87 17.24
C GLU A 76 4.07 6.67 17.78
N LEU A 77 3.10 6.17 17.02
CA LEU A 77 2.16 5.15 17.48
C LEU A 77 2.59 3.71 17.17
N LEU A 78 3.36 3.51 16.12
CA LEU A 78 3.64 2.18 15.58
C LEU A 78 5.13 1.80 15.59
N SER A 79 6.06 2.76 15.53
CA SER A 79 7.47 2.40 15.46
C SER A 79 8.01 1.92 16.81
N PHE A 80 8.77 0.84 16.78
CA PHE A 80 9.59 0.38 17.90
C PHE A 80 11.07 0.69 17.66
N ASP A 81 11.47 0.94 16.41
CA ASP A 81 12.83 1.17 16.00
C ASP A 81 13.23 2.65 16.02
N ILE A 82 12.24 3.56 16.00
CA ILE A 82 12.45 5.01 16.01
C ILE A 82 11.95 5.55 17.35
N SER A 83 12.88 5.92 18.23
CA SER A 83 12.53 6.54 19.51
C SER A 83 11.93 7.94 19.32
N VAL A 84 11.23 8.46 20.33
CA VAL A 84 10.65 9.81 20.30
C VAL A 84 11.72 10.88 20.06
N ALA A 85 12.91 10.74 20.69
CA ALA A 85 14.00 11.67 20.51
C ALA A 85 14.57 11.62 19.08
N GLU A 86 14.68 10.43 18.50
CA GLU A 86 15.13 10.23 17.13
C GLU A 86 14.09 10.75 16.12
N ALA A 87 12.81 10.53 16.36
CA ALA A 87 11.73 11.08 15.53
C ALA A 87 11.79 12.62 15.48
N ALA A 88 12.02 13.27 16.64
CA ALA A 88 12.18 14.73 16.70
C ALA A 88 13.39 15.21 15.90
N LYS A 89 14.52 14.50 15.96
CA LYS A 89 15.71 14.80 15.18
C LYS A 89 15.46 14.65 13.68
N LEU A 90 14.91 13.53 13.25
CA LEU A 90 14.56 13.28 11.84
C LEU A 90 13.60 14.34 11.30
N ARG A 91 12.63 14.75 12.12
CA ARG A 91 11.66 15.80 11.73
C ARG A 91 12.39 17.15 11.51
N ALA A 92 13.28 17.54 12.41
CA ALA A 92 14.06 18.76 12.26
C ALA A 92 14.98 18.71 11.01
N GLU A 93 15.58 17.57 10.70
CA GLU A 93 16.39 17.38 9.49
C GLU A 93 15.56 17.50 8.20
N VAL A 94 14.32 16.96 8.20
CA VAL A 94 13.39 17.10 7.09
C VAL A 94 12.94 18.55 6.92
N GLU A 95 12.58 19.24 8.01
CA GLU A 95 12.19 20.65 7.99
C GLU A 95 13.32 21.58 7.51
N ALA A 96 14.56 21.23 7.84
CA ALA A 96 15.75 21.93 7.35
C ALA A 96 16.15 21.57 5.90
N GLY A 97 15.44 20.63 5.26
CA GLY A 97 15.77 20.13 3.91
C GLY A 97 17.04 19.27 3.83
N ALA A 98 17.60 18.85 4.98
CA ALA A 98 18.78 18.00 5.04
C ALA A 98 18.46 16.51 4.82
N LEU A 99 17.21 16.10 5.07
CA LEU A 99 16.71 14.73 4.87
C LEU A 99 15.45 14.75 4.01
N ASN A 100 15.39 13.82 3.05
CA ASN A 100 14.19 13.67 2.23
C ASN A 100 13.07 12.96 3.04
N PRO A 101 11.86 13.51 3.15
CA PRO A 101 10.72 12.87 3.84
C PRO A 101 10.45 11.44 3.38
N ARG A 102 10.73 11.15 2.11
CA ARG A 102 10.60 9.81 1.52
C ARG A 102 11.46 8.76 2.25
N GLU A 103 12.66 9.12 2.68
CA GLU A 103 13.56 8.19 3.40
C GLU A 103 12.98 7.81 4.76
N VAL A 104 12.36 8.76 5.44
CA VAL A 104 11.66 8.51 6.71
C VAL A 104 10.48 7.56 6.51
N LYS A 105 9.66 7.81 5.47
CA LYS A 105 8.56 6.89 5.11
C LYS A 105 9.06 5.49 4.76
N LEU A 106 10.14 5.41 4.01
CA LEU A 106 10.72 4.14 3.61
C LEU A 106 11.22 3.34 4.82
N ARG A 107 11.82 4.03 5.80
CA ARG A 107 12.24 3.40 7.06
C ARG A 107 11.04 2.84 7.83
N LEU A 108 9.98 3.61 7.98
CA LEU A 108 8.74 3.14 8.60
C LEU A 108 8.10 1.98 7.83
N ALA A 109 8.02 2.08 6.51
CA ALA A 109 7.46 1.02 5.66
C ALA A 109 8.24 -0.29 5.77
N ARG A 110 9.59 -0.21 5.81
CA ARG A 110 10.48 -1.35 6.05
C ARG A 110 10.19 -1.99 7.39
N GLU A 111 10.12 -1.20 8.46
CA GLU A 111 9.85 -1.69 9.81
C GLU A 111 8.49 -2.43 9.87
N LEU A 112 7.42 -1.82 9.31
CA LEU A 112 6.10 -2.44 9.29
C LEU A 112 6.09 -3.75 8.48
N ALA A 113 6.68 -3.75 7.29
CA ALA A 113 6.75 -4.95 6.47
C ALA A 113 7.57 -6.07 7.15
N THR A 114 8.69 -5.73 7.77
CA THR A 114 9.52 -6.69 8.52
C THR A 114 8.76 -7.30 9.70
N ARG A 115 7.98 -6.48 10.41
CA ARG A 115 7.22 -6.92 11.59
C ARG A 115 6.14 -7.95 11.26
N PHE A 116 5.44 -7.81 10.15
CA PHE A 116 4.33 -8.67 9.77
C PHE A 116 4.72 -9.80 8.81
N HIS A 117 5.93 -9.73 8.26
CA HIS A 117 6.53 -10.76 7.44
C HIS A 117 7.94 -11.07 7.99
N ASP A 118 8.98 -10.77 7.18
CA ASP A 118 10.38 -10.86 7.60
C ASP A 118 11.23 -9.79 6.86
N ALA A 119 12.50 -9.70 7.22
CA ALA A 119 13.41 -8.72 6.63
C ALA A 119 13.64 -8.95 5.13
N ALA A 120 13.68 -10.22 4.68
CA ALA A 120 13.90 -10.54 3.27
C ALA A 120 12.69 -10.12 2.42
N ALA A 121 11.47 -10.41 2.89
CA ALA A 121 10.23 -10.00 2.24
C ALA A 121 10.09 -8.46 2.20
N ALA A 122 10.50 -7.76 3.27
CA ALA A 122 10.49 -6.30 3.31
C ALA A 122 11.44 -5.69 2.28
N GLU A 123 12.68 -6.18 2.16
CA GLU A 123 13.63 -5.69 1.17
C GLU A 123 13.18 -5.99 -0.26
N GLN A 124 12.62 -7.17 -0.53
CA GLN A 124 12.03 -7.49 -1.83
C GLN A 124 10.86 -6.55 -2.16
N ALA A 125 9.99 -6.27 -1.19
CA ALA A 125 8.87 -5.34 -1.37
C ALA A 125 9.36 -3.91 -1.66
N ILE A 126 10.40 -3.45 -0.98
CA ILE A 126 11.00 -2.13 -1.23
C ILE A 126 11.63 -2.07 -2.60
N ALA A 127 12.38 -3.09 -3.01
CA ALA A 127 12.96 -3.18 -4.34
C ALA A 127 11.87 -3.14 -5.43
N GLY A 128 10.81 -3.93 -5.26
CA GLY A 128 9.65 -3.92 -6.16
C GLY A 128 8.95 -2.55 -6.21
N TRP A 129 8.75 -1.91 -5.06
CA TRP A 129 8.17 -0.57 -5.01
C TRP A 129 9.07 0.48 -5.71
N HIS A 130 10.39 0.43 -5.50
CA HIS A 130 11.34 1.29 -6.22
C HIS A 130 11.26 1.08 -7.73
N ALA A 131 11.22 -0.17 -8.18
CA ALA A 131 11.08 -0.54 -9.58
C ALA A 131 9.87 0.15 -10.22
N VAL A 132 8.71 0.08 -9.55
CA VAL A 132 7.46 0.68 -10.01
C VAL A 132 7.56 2.21 -10.05
N VAL A 133 8.12 2.84 -9.02
CA VAL A 133 8.16 4.31 -8.89
C VAL A 133 9.18 4.95 -9.83
N THR A 134 10.33 4.31 -10.05
CA THR A 134 11.39 4.85 -10.94
C THR A 134 11.20 4.47 -12.40
N GLY A 135 10.38 3.45 -12.70
CA GLY A 135 10.23 2.91 -14.04
C GLY A 135 11.50 2.26 -14.60
N GLN A 136 12.47 1.97 -13.74
CA GLN A 136 13.80 1.43 -14.09
C GLN A 136 14.11 0.11 -13.36
N GLY A 137 13.15 -0.46 -12.67
CA GLY A 137 13.40 -1.61 -11.82
C GLY A 137 13.18 -2.95 -12.52
N ASP A 138 13.75 -3.97 -11.88
CA ASP A 138 13.47 -5.37 -12.21
C ASP A 138 11.99 -5.69 -11.93
N THR A 139 11.19 -5.66 -12.96
CA THR A 139 9.75 -5.97 -12.90
C THR A 139 9.47 -7.44 -12.63
N SER A 140 10.50 -8.30 -12.59
CA SER A 140 10.38 -9.71 -12.23
C SER A 140 9.94 -9.93 -10.78
N THR A 141 10.16 -8.92 -9.91
CA THR A 141 9.75 -8.92 -8.50
C THR A 141 8.26 -8.58 -8.29
N LEU A 142 7.55 -8.10 -9.32
CA LEU A 142 6.12 -7.86 -9.24
C LEU A 142 5.35 -9.18 -9.04
N PRO A 143 4.31 -9.20 -8.20
CA PRO A 143 3.47 -10.38 -8.05
C PRO A 143 2.89 -10.79 -9.41
N LEU A 144 3.05 -12.06 -9.75
CA LEU A 144 2.48 -12.62 -10.97
C LEU A 144 0.99 -12.81 -10.78
N GLN A 145 0.19 -12.18 -11.63
CA GLN A 145 -1.27 -12.27 -11.62
C GLN A 145 -1.74 -13.16 -12.77
N ASP A 146 -2.46 -14.23 -12.48
CA ASP A 146 -3.11 -15.03 -13.50
C ASP A 146 -4.38 -14.29 -13.98
N VAL A 147 -4.47 -14.07 -15.29
CA VAL A 147 -5.61 -13.43 -15.95
C VAL A 147 -6.23 -14.43 -16.91
N ALA A 148 -7.48 -14.81 -16.62
CA ALA A 148 -8.24 -15.70 -17.51
C ALA A 148 -8.59 -14.98 -18.82
N VAL A 149 -8.25 -15.59 -19.95
CA VAL A 149 -8.53 -15.04 -21.27
C VAL A 149 -9.12 -16.09 -22.21
N PRO A 150 -9.99 -15.70 -23.16
CA PRO A 150 -10.50 -16.60 -24.20
C PRO A 150 -9.37 -17.19 -25.05
N ALA A 151 -9.64 -18.31 -25.73
CA ALA A 151 -8.66 -18.99 -26.58
C ALA A 151 -8.15 -18.08 -27.71
N GLU A 152 -8.98 -17.18 -28.21
CA GLU A 152 -8.60 -16.15 -29.20
C GLU A 152 -7.80 -14.99 -28.61
N GLY A 153 -7.61 -14.95 -27.29
CA GLY A 153 -6.91 -13.90 -26.58
C GLY A 153 -7.74 -12.64 -26.30
N LEU A 154 -7.12 -11.66 -25.65
CA LEU A 154 -7.71 -10.35 -25.39
C LEU A 154 -6.94 -9.23 -26.10
N ARG A 155 -7.69 -8.24 -26.60
CA ARG A 155 -7.07 -6.99 -27.08
C ARG A 155 -6.44 -6.25 -25.90
N ILE A 156 -5.37 -5.52 -26.18
CA ILE A 156 -4.57 -4.81 -25.17
C ILE A 156 -5.45 -3.94 -24.22
N ALA A 157 -6.45 -3.22 -24.71
CA ALA A 157 -7.32 -2.40 -23.87
C ALA A 157 -8.12 -3.24 -22.86
N ALA A 158 -8.68 -4.37 -23.31
CA ALA A 158 -9.39 -5.29 -22.45
C ALA A 158 -8.46 -6.00 -21.46
N LEU A 159 -7.25 -6.34 -21.89
CA LEU A 159 -6.22 -6.93 -21.05
C LEU A 159 -5.80 -5.98 -19.91
N LEU A 160 -5.57 -4.70 -20.21
CA LEU A 160 -5.23 -3.69 -19.19
C LEU A 160 -6.34 -3.52 -18.14
N THR A 161 -7.59 -3.63 -18.57
CA THR A 161 -8.75 -3.56 -17.67
C THR A 161 -8.89 -4.83 -16.85
N ALA A 162 -8.72 -6.01 -17.45
CA ALA A 162 -8.76 -7.30 -16.76
C ALA A 162 -7.62 -7.45 -15.73
N ALA A 163 -6.45 -6.90 -16.01
CA ALA A 163 -5.30 -6.82 -15.10
C ALA A 163 -5.46 -5.73 -14.01
N GLY A 164 -6.56 -4.97 -13.99
CA GLY A 164 -6.82 -3.94 -12.98
C GLY A 164 -5.94 -2.68 -13.10
N ILE A 165 -5.20 -2.52 -14.21
CA ILE A 165 -4.30 -1.36 -14.43
C ILE A 165 -5.10 -0.12 -14.85
N THR A 166 -6.19 -0.33 -15.57
CA THR A 166 -7.12 0.74 -15.96
C THR A 166 -8.52 0.43 -15.46
N PRO A 167 -9.30 1.45 -15.07
CA PRO A 167 -10.65 1.25 -14.56
C PRO A 167 -11.66 0.86 -15.65
N SER A 168 -11.31 1.09 -16.94
CA SER A 168 -12.18 0.78 -18.08
C SER A 168 -11.42 0.70 -19.39
N ASN A 169 -12.02 0.02 -20.38
CA ASN A 169 -11.50 -0.05 -21.73
C ASN A 169 -11.39 1.34 -22.40
N SER A 170 -12.28 2.28 -22.05
CA SER A 170 -12.23 3.64 -22.58
C SER A 170 -10.99 4.37 -22.11
N GLU A 171 -10.64 4.23 -20.83
CA GLU A 171 -9.40 4.79 -20.27
C GLU A 171 -8.17 4.12 -20.89
N ALA A 172 -8.18 2.80 -21.03
CA ALA A 172 -7.11 2.04 -21.69
C ALA A 172 -6.87 2.52 -23.12
N ASN A 173 -7.93 2.71 -23.91
CA ASN A 173 -7.83 3.22 -25.28
C ASN A 173 -7.31 4.67 -25.33
N ARG A 174 -7.67 5.51 -24.36
CA ARG A 174 -7.11 6.85 -24.23
C ARG A 174 -5.60 6.79 -24.01
N LYS A 175 -5.15 5.92 -23.09
CA LYS A 175 -3.73 5.72 -22.77
C LYS A 175 -2.92 5.14 -23.94
N LEU A 176 -3.53 4.29 -24.77
CA LEU A 176 -2.92 3.80 -26.01
C LEU A 176 -2.70 4.95 -26.99
N LYS A 177 -3.69 5.82 -27.21
CA LYS A 177 -3.55 7.01 -28.07
C LYS A 177 -2.47 7.98 -27.57
N GLU A 178 -2.31 8.11 -26.25
CA GLU A 178 -1.27 8.91 -25.61
C GLU A 178 0.13 8.24 -25.69
N ARG A 179 0.28 7.05 -26.32
CA ARG A 179 1.50 6.23 -26.36
C ARG A 179 2.06 5.94 -24.96
N ALA A 180 1.18 5.88 -23.97
CA ALA A 180 1.54 5.69 -22.59
C ALA A 180 1.50 4.20 -22.13
N VAL A 181 1.16 3.28 -23.04
CA VAL A 181 1.09 1.83 -22.77
C VAL A 181 2.36 1.15 -23.30
N LYS A 182 2.95 0.32 -22.43
CA LYS A 182 4.08 -0.55 -22.80
C LYS A 182 3.81 -1.99 -22.38
N VAL A 183 4.33 -2.91 -23.17
CA VAL A 183 4.39 -4.35 -22.85
C VAL A 183 5.86 -4.75 -22.94
N GLU A 184 6.39 -5.36 -21.88
CA GLU A 184 7.82 -5.70 -21.77
C GLU A 184 8.73 -4.48 -22.08
N GLY A 185 8.33 -3.28 -21.60
CA GLY A 185 9.09 -2.05 -21.84
C GLY A 185 8.94 -1.43 -23.23
N VAL A 186 8.31 -2.12 -24.18
CA VAL A 186 8.10 -1.66 -25.56
C VAL A 186 6.74 -0.96 -25.69
N VAL A 187 6.71 0.22 -26.29
CA VAL A 187 5.46 0.97 -26.52
C VAL A 187 4.54 0.18 -27.45
N VAL A 188 3.31 -0.03 -27.06
CA VAL A 188 2.29 -0.64 -27.90
C VAL A 188 1.76 0.39 -28.90
N GLU A 189 2.08 0.22 -30.17
CA GLU A 189 1.65 1.14 -31.24
C GLU A 189 0.31 0.71 -31.85
N ASP A 190 0.04 -0.61 -31.91
CA ASP A 190 -1.22 -1.14 -32.44
C ASP A 190 -2.27 -1.26 -31.31
N PRO A 191 -3.37 -0.46 -31.33
CA PRO A 191 -4.43 -0.57 -30.37
C PRO A 191 -5.25 -1.86 -30.45
N ASN A 192 -5.09 -2.63 -31.55
CA ASN A 192 -5.73 -3.92 -31.76
C ASN A 192 -4.82 -5.11 -31.39
N ALA A 193 -3.61 -4.85 -30.89
CA ALA A 193 -2.72 -5.91 -30.43
C ALA A 193 -3.45 -6.88 -29.49
N THR A 194 -3.35 -8.18 -29.79
CA THR A 194 -4.05 -9.25 -29.05
C THR A 194 -3.02 -10.14 -28.36
N PHE A 195 -3.31 -10.53 -27.13
CA PHE A 195 -2.48 -11.40 -26.31
C PHE A 195 -3.23 -12.69 -25.99
N ALA A 196 -2.67 -13.82 -26.35
CA ALA A 196 -3.26 -15.15 -26.22
C ALA A 196 -2.89 -15.84 -24.89
N PRO A 197 -3.60 -16.91 -24.48
CA PRO A 197 -3.17 -17.75 -23.37
C PRO A 197 -1.73 -18.23 -23.54
N GLY A 198 -0.98 -18.30 -22.42
CA GLY A 198 0.45 -18.63 -22.42
C GLY A 198 1.38 -17.42 -22.48
N PHE A 199 0.88 -16.22 -22.74
CA PHE A 199 1.69 -15.01 -22.60
C PHE A 199 1.98 -14.76 -21.12
N GLU A 200 3.24 -14.51 -20.79
CA GLU A 200 3.67 -13.98 -19.49
C GLU A 200 4.50 -12.72 -19.74
N GLY A 201 4.17 -11.63 -19.04
CA GLY A 201 4.91 -10.39 -19.25
C GLY A 201 4.42 -9.25 -18.39
N VAL A 202 5.11 -8.12 -18.52
CA VAL A 202 4.83 -6.90 -17.75
C VAL A 202 4.08 -5.90 -18.60
N LEU A 203 2.92 -5.50 -18.11
CA LEU A 203 2.10 -4.43 -18.65
C LEU A 203 2.41 -3.14 -17.90
N GLN A 204 2.55 -2.03 -18.60
CA GLN A 204 2.80 -0.72 -18.02
C GLN A 204 1.86 0.32 -18.64
N VAL A 205 1.24 1.17 -17.78
CA VAL A 205 0.46 2.34 -18.21
C VAL A 205 1.00 3.59 -17.54
N GLY A 206 1.57 4.49 -18.36
CA GLY A 206 2.26 5.68 -17.86
C GLY A 206 3.55 5.33 -17.13
N LYS A 207 3.92 6.15 -16.14
CA LYS A 207 5.19 6.00 -15.41
C LYS A 207 5.07 5.16 -14.14
N ARG A 208 3.85 4.88 -13.65
CA ARG A 208 3.64 4.38 -12.28
C ARG A 208 2.75 3.14 -12.17
N ASN A 209 2.03 2.76 -13.21
CA ASN A 209 1.11 1.63 -13.17
C ASN A 209 1.71 0.45 -13.90
N PHE A 210 1.97 -0.63 -13.17
CA PHE A 210 2.55 -1.86 -13.69
C PHE A 210 1.74 -3.06 -13.20
N ALA A 211 1.67 -4.10 -13.99
CA ALA A 211 1.24 -5.43 -13.55
C ALA A 211 2.06 -6.49 -14.30
N ARG A 212 2.51 -7.52 -13.59
CA ARG A 212 3.05 -8.73 -14.19
C ARG A 212 1.93 -9.74 -14.30
N VAL A 213 1.64 -10.16 -15.52
CA VAL A 213 0.51 -11.04 -15.82
C VAL A 213 0.96 -12.31 -16.49
N ARG A 214 0.24 -13.40 -16.20
CA ARG A 214 0.25 -14.63 -16.97
C ARG A 214 -1.16 -14.87 -17.49
N LEU A 215 -1.29 -15.06 -18.80
CA LEU A 215 -2.58 -15.30 -19.41
C LEU A 215 -2.87 -16.81 -19.40
N VAL A 216 -3.95 -17.19 -18.75
CA VAL A 216 -4.41 -18.57 -18.66
C VAL A 216 -5.69 -18.74 -19.46
N ALA A 217 -5.92 -19.91 -20.06
CA ALA A 217 -7.17 -20.20 -20.74
C ALA A 217 -8.32 -20.17 -19.72
N GLY A 218 -9.36 -19.38 -20.03
CA GLY A 218 -10.56 -19.23 -19.20
C GLY A 218 -11.71 -20.11 -19.68
#